data_9330aef5f5beaac8b4c17dcf6b75c303
#
_entry.id   9330aef5f5beaac8b4c17dcf6b75c303
#
_cell.length_a   1.000
_cell.length_b   1.000
_cell.length_c   1.000
_cell.angle_alpha   90.00
_cell.angle_beta   90.00
_cell.angle_gamma   90.00
#
_symmetry.space_group_name_H-M   'P 1'
#
loop_
_entity.id
_entity.type
_entity.pdbx_description
1 polymer ?
#
loop_
_entity_poly.entity_id
_entity_poly.type
_entity_poly.pdbx_seq_one_letter_code
_entity_poly.pdbx_strand_id
1 'polypeptide(L)'
;MVKKVAAFVAEYEMIKEQDRVIAGISGGADSVCLLLMLLELRKNISFDIVAVHVNHGLRGDEALRDEHYVKVLCENYQIPLEIYHKDVELFAQKRKQSLEEAGRYARIEAFQQAVAKYKGTKIALAHHMNDNAETMLMNLARGSGLAGLTGIRPVNGITIRPLLCLERQEIESFLASRKISYCTDVTNGSDDYTRNRIRNHVLPFLEREVNEKTVSHMADTAEQILKIWEYMEEETEIYYKK
;
A
#
# COMPACT_ATOMS: atom_id res chain seq x y z
N MET A 1 -18.23 -0.32 1.47
CA MET A 1 -16.79 -0.53 1.37
C MET A 1 -16.43 -1.92 0.84
N VAL A 2 -16.78 -3.06 1.50
CA VAL A 2 -16.41 -4.41 1.02
C VAL A 2 -16.77 -4.66 -0.45
N LYS A 3 -18.00 -4.32 -0.87
CA LYS A 3 -18.42 -4.45 -2.27
C LYS A 3 -17.56 -3.61 -3.25
N LYS A 4 -17.16 -2.40 -2.84
CA LYS A 4 -16.29 -1.51 -3.65
C LYS A 4 -14.91 -2.14 -3.86
N VAL A 5 -14.29 -2.67 -2.77
CA VAL A 5 -13.01 -3.37 -2.85
C VAL A 5 -13.13 -4.67 -3.67
N ALA A 6 -14.21 -5.44 -3.48
CA ALA A 6 -14.40 -6.69 -4.23
C ALA A 6 -14.55 -6.42 -5.74
N ALA A 7 -15.29 -5.39 -6.14
CA ALA A 7 -15.41 -4.99 -7.54
C ALA A 7 -14.07 -4.56 -8.13
N PHE A 8 -13.30 -3.74 -7.38
CA PHE A 8 -11.99 -3.29 -7.81
C PHE A 8 -10.97 -4.43 -7.93
N VAL A 9 -10.96 -5.37 -6.98
CA VAL A 9 -10.11 -6.57 -7.04
C VAL A 9 -10.46 -7.45 -8.24
N ALA A 10 -11.75 -7.56 -8.57
CA ALA A 10 -12.22 -8.33 -9.73
C ALA A 10 -11.87 -7.62 -11.06
N GLU A 11 -12.06 -6.30 -11.15
CA GLU A 11 -11.74 -5.49 -12.34
C GLU A 11 -10.28 -5.64 -12.76
N TYR A 12 -9.35 -5.61 -11.79
CA TYR A 12 -7.91 -5.73 -12.04
C TYR A 12 -7.37 -7.16 -11.88
N GLU A 13 -8.23 -8.17 -11.78
CA GLU A 13 -7.86 -9.58 -11.60
C GLU A 13 -6.76 -9.80 -10.54
N MET A 14 -6.85 -9.07 -9.41
CA MET A 14 -5.78 -9.02 -8.41
C MET A 14 -5.58 -10.35 -7.71
N ILE A 15 -6.66 -11.08 -7.41
CA ILE A 15 -6.65 -12.33 -6.64
C ILE A 15 -7.46 -13.37 -7.38
N LYS A 16 -6.88 -14.56 -7.56
CA LYS A 16 -7.52 -15.73 -8.17
C LYS A 16 -7.61 -16.87 -7.16
N GLU A 17 -8.41 -17.89 -7.51
CA GLU A 17 -8.46 -19.11 -6.70
C GLU A 17 -7.07 -19.74 -6.60
N GLN A 18 -6.77 -20.31 -5.43
CA GLN A 18 -5.51 -20.94 -5.07
C GLN A 18 -4.31 -19.97 -4.98
N ASP A 19 -4.51 -18.66 -5.12
CA ASP A 19 -3.45 -17.69 -4.84
C ASP A 19 -2.99 -17.80 -3.37
N ARG A 20 -1.73 -17.48 -3.14
CA ARG A 20 -1.18 -17.25 -1.80
C ARG A 20 -0.71 -15.83 -1.68
N VAL A 21 -1.48 -15.04 -0.93
CA VAL A 21 -1.29 -13.60 -0.78
C VAL A 21 -0.39 -13.31 0.42
N ILE A 22 0.78 -12.72 0.18
CA ILE A 22 1.67 -12.19 1.19
C ILE A 22 1.23 -10.76 1.51
N ALA A 23 0.60 -10.54 2.66
CA ALA A 23 0.03 -9.26 3.05
C ALA A 23 0.96 -8.47 3.97
N GLY A 24 1.31 -7.24 3.59
CA GLY A 24 2.11 -6.34 4.42
C GLY A 24 1.29 -5.71 5.53
N ILE A 25 1.57 -6.07 6.79
CA ILE A 25 0.83 -5.63 7.96
C ILE A 25 1.77 -4.86 8.90
N SER A 26 1.64 -3.53 8.92
CA SER A 26 2.43 -2.66 9.80
C SER A 26 1.80 -2.44 11.18
N GLY A 27 0.50 -2.72 11.33
CA GLY A 27 -0.29 -2.40 12.52
C GLY A 27 -1.08 -1.09 12.39
N GLY A 28 -0.73 -0.22 11.44
CA GLY A 28 -1.48 1.02 11.16
C GLY A 28 -2.83 0.76 10.48
N ALA A 29 -3.71 1.78 10.50
CA ALA A 29 -5.09 1.71 10.01
C ALA A 29 -5.22 1.03 8.65
N ASP A 30 -4.42 1.47 7.67
CA ASP A 30 -4.52 1.00 6.29
C ASP A 30 -4.18 -0.50 6.19
N SER A 31 -3.12 -0.94 6.86
CA SER A 31 -2.70 -2.34 6.85
C SER A 31 -3.67 -3.28 7.59
N VAL A 32 -4.26 -2.79 8.69
CA VAL A 32 -5.32 -3.51 9.42
C VAL A 32 -6.56 -3.63 8.54
N CYS A 33 -6.96 -2.55 7.88
CA CYS A 33 -8.06 -2.56 6.91
C CYS A 33 -7.78 -3.54 5.75
N LEU A 34 -6.55 -3.56 5.21
CA LEU A 34 -6.16 -4.52 4.17
C LEU A 34 -6.39 -5.96 4.62
N LEU A 35 -5.92 -6.33 5.83
CA LEU A 35 -6.12 -7.68 6.36
C LEU A 35 -7.60 -8.04 6.44
N LEU A 36 -8.43 -7.13 6.97
CA LEU A 36 -9.87 -7.34 7.08
C LEU A 36 -10.56 -7.47 5.72
N MET A 37 -10.14 -6.69 4.72
CA MET A 37 -10.67 -6.80 3.37
C MET A 37 -10.27 -8.13 2.72
N LEU A 38 -9.04 -8.59 2.89
CA LEU A 38 -8.61 -9.89 2.40
C LEU A 38 -9.41 -11.04 3.06
N LEU A 39 -9.70 -10.93 4.35
CA LEU A 39 -10.56 -11.88 5.06
C LEU A 39 -12.01 -11.89 4.52
N GLU A 40 -12.57 -10.72 4.20
CA GLU A 40 -13.90 -10.64 3.58
C GLU A 40 -13.90 -11.23 2.16
N LEU A 41 -12.88 -10.95 1.37
CA LEU A 41 -12.74 -11.51 0.01
C LEU A 41 -12.59 -13.05 0.03
N ARG A 42 -11.86 -13.58 1.03
CA ARG A 42 -11.65 -15.03 1.20
C ARG A 42 -12.94 -15.82 1.45
N LYS A 43 -14.04 -15.15 1.81
CA LYS A 43 -15.35 -15.80 1.94
C LYS A 43 -15.93 -16.23 0.58
N ASN A 44 -15.49 -15.59 -0.52
CA ASN A 44 -16.03 -15.81 -1.86
C ASN A 44 -15.00 -16.34 -2.84
N ILE A 45 -13.70 -16.16 -2.58
CA ILE A 45 -12.59 -16.63 -3.41
C ILE A 45 -11.70 -17.48 -2.51
N SER A 46 -11.38 -18.71 -2.95
CA SER A 46 -10.52 -19.62 -2.16
C SER A 46 -9.04 -19.26 -2.37
N PHE A 47 -8.42 -18.59 -1.41
CA PHE A 47 -6.99 -18.25 -1.42
C PHE A 47 -6.41 -18.22 0.00
N ASP A 48 -5.08 -18.36 0.10
CA ASP A 48 -4.35 -18.32 1.36
C ASP A 48 -3.84 -16.91 1.65
N ILE A 49 -3.73 -16.56 2.93
CA ILE A 49 -3.14 -15.31 3.40
C ILE A 49 -1.98 -15.62 4.35
N VAL A 50 -0.84 -14.97 4.14
CA VAL A 50 0.28 -14.93 5.08
C VAL A 50 0.59 -13.48 5.37
N ALA A 51 0.51 -13.07 6.62
CA ALA A 51 0.87 -11.72 7.06
C ALA A 51 2.40 -11.59 7.18
N VAL A 52 2.92 -10.45 6.77
CA VAL A 52 4.32 -10.07 6.93
C VAL A 52 4.40 -8.74 7.66
N HIS A 53 5.10 -8.74 8.78
CA HIS A 53 5.46 -7.54 9.52
C HIS A 53 6.96 -7.29 9.42
N VAL A 54 7.35 -6.04 9.13
CA VAL A 54 8.76 -5.63 9.08
C VAL A 54 9.02 -4.61 10.18
N ASN A 55 9.76 -5.06 11.20
CA ASN A 55 10.23 -4.18 12.27
C ASN A 55 11.56 -3.55 11.84
N HIS A 56 11.56 -2.24 11.68
CA HIS A 56 12.70 -1.47 11.18
C HIS A 56 13.76 -1.13 12.23
N GLY A 57 13.50 -1.43 13.53
CA GLY A 57 14.40 -1.13 14.64
C GLY A 57 14.55 0.36 15.00
N LEU A 58 13.85 1.26 14.32
CA LEU A 58 14.06 2.71 14.45
C LEU A 58 13.38 3.34 15.67
N ARG A 59 12.36 2.69 16.27
CA ARG A 59 11.47 3.31 17.28
C ARG A 59 11.45 2.58 18.64
N GLY A 60 12.45 1.74 18.91
CA GLY A 60 12.57 1.06 20.21
C GLY A 60 11.26 0.42 20.68
N ASP A 61 10.75 0.86 21.83
CA ASP A 61 9.54 0.28 22.47
C ASP A 61 8.26 0.45 21.64
N GLU A 62 8.15 1.50 20.82
CA GLU A 62 6.98 1.65 19.92
C GLU A 62 6.96 0.58 18.84
N ALA A 63 8.12 0.25 18.25
CA ALA A 63 8.22 -0.81 17.26
C ALA A 63 7.88 -2.19 17.85
N LEU A 64 8.23 -2.44 19.12
CA LEU A 64 7.87 -3.65 19.84
C LEU A 64 6.37 -3.71 20.16
N ARG A 65 5.77 -2.58 20.52
CA ARG A 65 4.32 -2.47 20.73
C ARG A 65 3.54 -2.77 19.45
N ASP A 66 3.98 -2.18 18.31
CA ASP A 66 3.33 -2.38 17.02
C ASP A 66 3.47 -3.85 16.56
N GLU A 67 4.64 -4.45 16.77
CA GLU A 67 4.87 -5.88 16.51
C GLU A 67 3.96 -6.77 17.38
N HIS A 68 3.85 -6.46 18.67
CA HIS A 68 2.96 -7.19 19.58
C HIS A 68 1.49 -7.09 19.14
N TYR A 69 1.05 -5.87 18.76
CA TYR A 69 -0.30 -5.67 18.23
C TYR A 69 -0.56 -6.53 17.00
N VAL A 70 0.38 -6.56 16.03
CA VAL A 70 0.24 -7.38 14.82
C VAL A 70 0.20 -8.87 15.14
N LYS A 71 0.98 -9.35 16.12
CA LYS A 71 0.93 -10.74 16.60
C LYS A 71 -0.46 -11.09 17.09
N VAL A 72 -0.99 -10.31 18.02
CA VAL A 72 -2.34 -10.54 18.59
C VAL A 72 -3.42 -10.45 17.50
N LEU A 73 -3.30 -9.49 16.58
CA LEU A 73 -4.25 -9.38 15.47
C LEU A 73 -4.26 -10.65 14.59
N CYS A 74 -3.08 -11.12 14.19
CA CYS A 74 -2.97 -12.32 13.36
C CYS A 74 -3.42 -13.58 14.07
N GLU A 75 -3.12 -13.73 15.37
CA GLU A 75 -3.61 -14.85 16.21
C GLU A 75 -5.13 -14.86 16.27
N ASN A 76 -5.78 -13.73 16.52
CA ASN A 76 -7.23 -13.62 16.58
C ASN A 76 -7.94 -14.05 15.29
N TYR A 77 -7.30 -13.79 14.13
CA TYR A 77 -7.84 -14.18 12.83
C TYR A 77 -7.24 -15.47 12.28
N GLN A 78 -6.40 -16.17 13.05
CA GLN A 78 -5.73 -17.42 12.65
C GLN A 78 -4.96 -17.29 11.34
N ILE A 79 -4.25 -16.17 11.16
CA ILE A 79 -3.43 -15.87 10.00
C ILE A 79 -1.95 -16.13 10.32
N PRO A 80 -1.25 -16.98 9.54
CA PRO A 80 0.19 -17.14 9.66
C PRO A 80 0.89 -15.80 9.57
N LEU A 81 1.81 -15.52 10.50
CA LEU A 81 2.58 -14.28 10.56
C LEU A 81 4.07 -14.57 10.45
N GLU A 82 4.74 -13.85 9.58
CA GLU A 82 6.20 -13.79 9.50
C GLU A 82 6.68 -12.40 9.90
N ILE A 83 7.68 -12.34 10.78
CA ILE A 83 8.24 -11.09 11.27
C ILE A 83 9.70 -10.99 10.85
N TYR A 84 10.06 -9.88 10.22
CA TYR A 84 11.42 -9.57 9.82
C TYR A 84 11.94 -8.37 10.61
N HIS A 85 13.01 -8.58 11.38
CA HIS A 85 13.74 -7.51 12.04
C HIS A 85 14.83 -7.02 11.09
N LYS A 86 14.81 -5.73 10.74
CA LYS A 86 15.77 -5.10 9.83
C LYS A 86 16.35 -3.85 10.47
N ASP A 87 17.66 -3.82 10.63
CA ASP A 87 18.38 -2.62 11.06
C ASP A 87 18.51 -1.66 9.88
N VAL A 88 17.54 -0.77 9.76
CA VAL A 88 17.45 0.18 8.63
C VAL A 88 18.54 1.25 8.70
N GLU A 89 19.03 1.63 9.90
CA GLU A 89 20.12 2.59 10.05
C GLU A 89 21.42 2.02 9.48
N LEU A 90 21.74 0.79 9.87
CA LEU A 90 22.92 0.09 9.33
C LEU A 90 22.82 -0.10 7.81
N PHE A 91 21.60 -0.36 7.31
CA PHE A 91 21.33 -0.52 5.88
C PHE A 91 21.52 0.80 5.12
N ALA A 92 21.02 1.91 5.65
CA ALA A 92 21.17 3.25 5.10
C ALA A 92 22.67 3.66 5.02
N GLN A 93 23.41 3.43 6.11
CA GLN A 93 24.85 3.72 6.17
C GLN A 93 25.65 2.92 5.13
N LYS A 94 25.42 1.61 5.04
CA LYS A 94 26.14 0.73 4.09
C LYS A 94 25.90 1.11 2.64
N ARG A 95 24.69 1.55 2.29
CA ARG A 95 24.30 1.86 0.92
C ARG A 95 24.38 3.36 0.58
N LYS A 96 24.71 4.22 1.55
CA LYS A 96 24.71 5.69 1.39
C LYS A 96 23.38 6.21 0.87
N GLN A 97 22.28 5.72 1.44
CA GLN A 97 20.91 6.06 1.09
C GLN A 97 20.20 6.76 2.24
N SER A 98 19.06 7.40 1.96
CA SER A 98 18.17 7.92 3.00
C SER A 98 17.55 6.77 3.82
N LEU A 99 17.14 7.06 5.06
CA LEU A 99 16.41 6.09 5.90
C LEU A 99 15.12 5.61 5.24
N GLU A 100 14.44 6.48 4.50
CA GLU A 100 13.20 6.16 3.77
C GLU A 100 13.48 5.11 2.67
N GLU A 101 14.52 5.34 1.85
CA GLU A 101 14.93 4.40 0.80
C GLU A 101 15.40 3.08 1.39
N ALA A 102 16.20 3.11 2.45
CA ALA A 102 16.68 1.92 3.14
C ALA A 102 15.51 1.11 3.72
N GLY A 103 14.54 1.77 4.35
CA GLY A 103 13.31 1.13 4.84
C GLY A 103 12.46 0.53 3.73
N ARG A 104 12.39 1.18 2.57
CA ARG A 104 11.72 0.63 1.38
C ARG A 104 12.42 -0.63 0.87
N TYR A 105 13.75 -0.62 0.76
CA TYR A 105 14.52 -1.80 0.34
C TYR A 105 14.39 -2.96 1.33
N ALA A 106 14.47 -2.67 2.63
CA ALA A 106 14.29 -3.67 3.67
C ALA A 106 12.91 -4.37 3.58
N ARG A 107 11.85 -3.61 3.28
CA ARG A 107 10.51 -4.17 3.05
C ARG A 107 10.45 -5.04 1.80
N ILE A 108 11.02 -4.58 0.68
CA ILE A 108 11.03 -5.36 -0.57
C ILE A 108 11.74 -6.69 -0.34
N GLU A 109 12.91 -6.68 0.31
CA GLU A 109 13.66 -7.88 0.63
C GLU A 109 12.87 -8.84 1.53
N ALA A 110 12.21 -8.33 2.57
CA ALA A 110 11.38 -9.13 3.46
C ALA A 110 10.21 -9.78 2.70
N PHE A 111 9.52 -9.05 1.83
CA PHE A 111 8.46 -9.61 1.00
C PHE A 111 8.98 -10.67 0.02
N GLN A 112 10.14 -10.47 -0.60
CA GLN A 112 10.75 -11.47 -1.48
C GLN A 112 11.11 -12.75 -0.72
N GLN A 113 11.66 -12.62 0.49
CA GLN A 113 11.95 -13.76 1.37
C GLN A 113 10.67 -14.52 1.75
N ALA A 114 9.60 -13.80 2.10
CA ALA A 114 8.30 -14.40 2.41
C ALA A 114 7.68 -15.10 1.19
N VAL A 115 7.74 -14.47 0.00
CA VAL A 115 7.28 -15.08 -1.26
C VAL A 115 8.02 -16.40 -1.52
N ALA A 116 9.34 -16.43 -1.37
CA ALA A 116 10.13 -17.64 -1.56
C ALA A 116 9.78 -18.72 -0.52
N LYS A 117 9.71 -18.34 0.77
CA LYS A 117 9.42 -19.26 1.89
C LYS A 117 8.05 -19.89 1.80
N TYR A 118 7.03 -19.10 1.51
CA TYR A 118 5.63 -19.52 1.51
C TYR A 118 5.08 -19.85 0.11
N LYS A 119 5.91 -19.76 -0.93
CA LYS A 119 5.48 -19.89 -2.34
C LYS A 119 4.35 -18.91 -2.65
N GLY A 120 4.51 -17.64 -2.23
CA GLY A 120 3.54 -16.59 -2.44
C GLY A 120 3.39 -16.26 -3.93
N THR A 121 2.17 -16.07 -4.38
CA THR A 121 1.85 -15.71 -5.77
C THR A 121 1.56 -14.22 -5.90
N LYS A 122 1.13 -13.57 -4.82
CA LYS A 122 0.79 -12.15 -4.74
C LYS A 122 1.39 -11.50 -3.50
N ILE A 123 1.71 -10.20 -3.61
CA ILE A 123 2.07 -9.33 -2.48
C ILE A 123 1.01 -8.24 -2.37
N ALA A 124 0.25 -8.20 -1.27
CA ALA A 124 -0.76 -7.18 -1.04
C ALA A 124 -0.22 -6.05 -0.17
N LEU A 125 -0.33 -4.81 -0.65
CA LEU A 125 0.08 -3.58 0.03
C LEU A 125 -1.13 -2.67 0.26
N ALA A 126 -1.14 -1.97 1.38
CA ALA A 126 -2.25 -1.17 1.86
C ALA A 126 -2.25 0.28 1.34
N HIS A 127 -1.76 0.53 0.13
CA HIS A 127 -1.88 1.85 -0.48
C HIS A 127 -3.34 2.16 -0.79
N HIS A 128 -3.73 3.41 -0.54
CA HIS A 128 -5.09 3.92 -0.74
C HIS A 128 -5.10 5.14 -1.68
N MET A 129 -6.28 5.68 -1.96
CA MET A 129 -6.49 6.75 -2.94
C MET A 129 -5.67 8.02 -2.63
N ASN A 130 -5.58 8.41 -1.35
CA ASN A 130 -4.77 9.58 -0.96
C ASN A 130 -3.27 9.36 -1.22
N ASP A 131 -2.74 8.13 -1.02
CA ASP A 131 -1.35 7.81 -1.38
C ASP A 131 -1.10 7.98 -2.88
N ASN A 132 -2.11 7.66 -3.70
CA ASN A 132 -2.04 7.85 -5.15
C ASN A 132 -1.98 9.34 -5.51
N ALA A 133 -2.85 10.16 -4.90
CA ALA A 133 -2.85 11.60 -5.08
C ALA A 133 -1.52 12.25 -4.64
N GLU A 134 -0.97 11.83 -3.48
CA GLU A 134 0.35 12.26 -3.00
C GLU A 134 1.43 11.95 -4.04
N THR A 135 1.42 10.73 -4.56
CA THR A 135 2.42 10.27 -5.55
C THR A 135 2.30 11.04 -6.85
N MET A 136 1.08 11.27 -7.34
CA MET A 136 0.81 12.04 -8.55
C MET A 136 1.32 13.49 -8.42
N LEU A 137 1.03 14.17 -7.30
CA LEU A 137 1.53 15.52 -7.02
C LEU A 137 3.05 15.57 -6.93
N MET A 138 3.67 14.60 -6.24
CA MET A 138 5.13 14.53 -6.16
C MET A 138 5.77 14.37 -7.54
N ASN A 139 5.20 13.51 -8.38
CA ASN A 139 5.70 13.24 -9.71
C ASN A 139 5.50 14.45 -10.63
N LEU A 140 4.34 15.10 -10.57
CA LEU A 140 4.05 16.33 -11.30
C LEU A 140 5.04 17.44 -10.94
N ALA A 141 5.26 17.66 -9.63
CA ALA A 141 6.21 18.67 -9.15
C ALA A 141 7.67 18.39 -9.52
N ARG A 142 8.03 17.13 -9.78
CA ARG A 142 9.35 16.72 -10.26
C ARG A 142 9.49 16.76 -11.80
N GLY A 143 8.44 17.14 -12.51
CA GLY A 143 8.44 17.19 -13.97
C GLY A 143 8.35 15.81 -14.64
N SER A 144 7.72 14.84 -13.99
CA SER A 144 7.51 13.53 -14.60
C SER A 144 6.55 13.61 -15.78
N GLY A 145 6.85 12.86 -16.86
CA GLY A 145 5.95 12.66 -17.98
C GLY A 145 4.76 11.74 -17.65
N LEU A 146 4.03 11.31 -18.69
CA LEU A 146 2.80 10.50 -18.54
C LEU A 146 2.98 9.29 -17.62
N ALA A 147 4.09 8.55 -17.77
CA ALA A 147 4.39 7.38 -16.93
C ALA A 147 4.38 7.70 -15.42
N GLY A 148 4.87 8.88 -15.02
CA GLY A 148 4.87 9.30 -13.62
C GLY A 148 3.49 9.76 -13.13
N LEU A 149 2.64 10.25 -14.03
CA LEU A 149 1.29 10.70 -13.71
C LEU A 149 0.27 9.56 -13.61
N THR A 150 0.62 8.32 -13.99
CA THR A 150 -0.18 7.13 -13.70
C THR A 150 -0.30 6.87 -12.19
N GLY A 151 0.52 7.54 -11.38
CA GLY A 151 0.53 7.38 -9.93
C GLY A 151 0.93 5.97 -9.48
N ILE A 152 0.16 5.43 -8.52
CA ILE A 152 0.35 4.09 -8.00
C ILE A 152 -0.52 3.11 -8.78
N ARG A 153 0.09 2.18 -9.51
CA ARG A 153 -0.66 1.16 -10.27
C ARG A 153 -1.38 0.19 -9.34
N PRO A 154 -2.65 -0.18 -9.63
CA PRO A 154 -3.39 -1.21 -8.87
C PRO A 154 -2.65 -2.55 -8.81
N VAL A 155 -2.09 -2.97 -9.94
CA VAL A 155 -1.27 -4.18 -10.10
C VAL A 155 0.08 -3.79 -10.69
N ASN A 156 1.16 -4.36 -10.15
CA ASN A 156 2.50 -4.25 -10.70
C ASN A 156 3.26 -5.57 -10.48
N GLY A 157 3.32 -6.40 -11.52
CA GLY A 157 3.78 -7.77 -11.43
C GLY A 157 2.93 -8.56 -10.42
N ILE A 158 3.57 -9.13 -9.40
CA ILE A 158 2.86 -9.85 -8.32
C ILE A 158 2.34 -8.93 -7.21
N THR A 159 2.66 -7.64 -7.24
CA THR A 159 2.22 -6.69 -6.22
C THR A 159 0.85 -6.13 -6.55
N ILE A 160 -0.10 -6.26 -5.61
CA ILE A 160 -1.47 -5.79 -5.70
C ILE A 160 -1.80 -4.77 -4.61
N ARG A 161 -2.76 -3.89 -4.87
CA ARG A 161 -3.17 -2.82 -3.94
C ARG A 161 -4.68 -2.74 -3.83
N PRO A 162 -5.30 -3.66 -3.09
CA PRO A 162 -6.75 -3.80 -3.01
C PRO A 162 -7.48 -2.56 -2.49
N LEU A 163 -6.80 -1.73 -1.67
CA LEU A 163 -7.40 -0.54 -1.07
C LEU A 163 -7.23 0.73 -1.90
N LEU A 164 -6.61 0.67 -3.08
CA LEU A 164 -6.32 1.86 -3.88
C LEU A 164 -7.59 2.61 -4.33
N CYS A 165 -8.73 1.93 -4.38
CA CYS A 165 -10.03 2.51 -4.65
C CYS A 165 -10.67 3.24 -3.46
N LEU A 166 -10.10 3.19 -2.25
CA LEU A 166 -10.66 3.77 -1.04
C LEU A 166 -9.96 5.07 -0.67
N GLU A 167 -10.71 6.03 -0.15
CA GLU A 167 -10.16 7.17 0.55
C GLU A 167 -9.77 6.77 2.00
N ARG A 168 -8.80 7.48 2.57
CA ARG A 168 -8.37 7.26 3.95
C ARG A 168 -9.51 7.38 4.95
N GLN A 169 -10.42 8.33 4.75
CA GLN A 169 -11.58 8.54 5.61
C GLN A 169 -12.54 7.33 5.58
N GLU A 170 -12.71 6.66 4.44
CA GLU A 170 -13.50 5.43 4.33
C GLU A 170 -12.87 4.30 5.18
N ILE A 171 -11.52 4.18 5.17
CA ILE A 171 -10.78 3.21 5.95
C ILE A 171 -10.97 3.45 7.46
N GLU A 172 -10.73 4.68 7.91
CA GLU A 172 -10.86 5.05 9.32
C GLU A 172 -12.30 4.87 9.83
N SER A 173 -13.29 5.28 9.04
CA SER A 173 -14.72 5.10 9.34
C SER A 173 -15.11 3.62 9.45
N PHE A 174 -14.57 2.78 8.58
CA PHE A 174 -14.81 1.33 8.63
C PHE A 174 -14.26 0.69 9.88
N LEU A 175 -13.02 1.01 10.25
CA LEU A 175 -12.39 0.47 11.47
C LEU A 175 -13.14 0.95 12.72
N ALA A 176 -13.51 2.23 12.77
CA ALA A 176 -14.29 2.80 13.86
C ALA A 176 -15.66 2.12 14.01
N SER A 177 -16.37 1.88 12.89
CA SER A 177 -17.68 1.20 12.89
C SER A 177 -17.62 -0.22 13.43
N ARG A 178 -16.47 -0.89 13.27
CA ARG A 178 -16.22 -2.25 13.78
C ARG A 178 -15.51 -2.26 15.15
N LYS A 179 -15.24 -1.10 15.72
CA LYS A 179 -14.51 -0.93 16.99
C LYS A 179 -13.14 -1.63 16.99
N ILE A 180 -12.46 -1.59 15.84
CA ILE A 180 -11.13 -2.18 15.68
C ILE A 180 -10.11 -1.07 15.93
N SER A 181 -9.23 -1.29 16.92
CA SER A 181 -8.10 -0.42 17.21
C SER A 181 -6.96 -0.68 16.21
N TYR A 182 -6.07 0.30 16.08
CA TYR A 182 -4.85 0.19 15.27
C TYR A 182 -3.74 1.05 15.90
N CYS A 183 -2.49 0.81 15.50
CA CYS A 183 -1.36 1.59 15.96
C CYS A 183 -1.30 2.93 15.21
N THR A 184 -1.15 4.03 15.96
CA THR A 184 -0.92 5.37 15.39
C THR A 184 0.56 5.68 15.40
N ASP A 185 1.11 6.01 14.24
CA ASP A 185 2.49 6.43 14.12
C ASP A 185 2.60 7.94 14.35
N VAL A 186 3.29 8.31 15.42
CA VAL A 186 3.53 9.73 15.80
C VAL A 186 4.31 10.49 14.72
N THR A 187 5.13 9.79 13.94
CA THR A 187 5.93 10.40 12.85
C THR A 187 5.10 10.81 11.63
N ASN A 188 3.84 10.38 11.52
CA ASN A 188 2.93 10.82 10.46
C ASN A 188 2.63 12.32 10.50
N GLY A 189 2.79 12.97 11.66
CA GLY A 189 2.64 14.43 11.84
C GLY A 189 3.91 15.24 11.53
N SER A 190 5.05 14.59 11.29
CA SER A 190 6.30 15.29 10.97
C SER A 190 6.32 15.74 9.51
N ASP A 191 6.83 16.94 9.26
CA ASP A 191 7.00 17.52 7.91
C ASP A 191 8.40 17.27 7.31
N ASP A 192 9.18 16.37 7.89
CA ASP A 192 10.56 16.09 7.47
C ASP A 192 10.62 15.58 6.03
N TYR A 193 9.61 14.83 5.61
CA TYR A 193 9.54 14.25 4.28
C TYR A 193 8.60 15.03 3.35
N THR A 194 8.98 15.17 2.09
CA THR A 194 8.15 15.84 1.06
C THR A 194 6.75 15.24 0.97
N ARG A 195 6.62 13.92 1.13
CA ARG A 195 5.34 13.24 1.10
C ARG A 195 4.44 13.67 2.26
N ASN A 196 5.00 13.81 3.45
CA ASN A 196 4.25 14.27 4.62
C ASN A 196 3.78 15.73 4.44
N ARG A 197 4.62 16.60 3.87
CA ARG A 197 4.21 17.98 3.56
C ARG A 197 3.06 18.04 2.57
N ILE A 198 3.05 17.19 1.55
CA ILE A 198 1.93 17.10 0.61
C ILE A 198 0.68 16.62 1.33
N ARG A 199 0.79 15.56 2.13
CA ARG A 199 -0.31 14.98 2.92
C ARG A 199 -0.90 15.97 3.91
N ASN A 200 -0.05 16.67 4.65
CA ASN A 200 -0.48 17.49 5.78
C ASN A 200 -0.92 18.90 5.37
N HIS A 201 -0.40 19.43 4.26
CA HIS A 201 -0.62 20.82 3.87
C HIS A 201 -1.22 21.00 2.47
N VAL A 202 -0.67 20.33 1.46
CA VAL A 202 -1.08 20.59 0.06
C VAL A 202 -2.44 19.97 -0.25
N LEU A 203 -2.62 18.68 0.01
CA LEU A 203 -3.89 18.01 -0.26
C LEU A 203 -5.04 18.63 0.54
N PRO A 204 -4.93 18.86 1.86
CA PRO A 204 -6.01 19.51 2.62
C PRO A 204 -6.30 20.94 2.15
N PHE A 205 -5.30 21.68 1.68
CA PHE A 205 -5.51 23.00 1.09
C PHE A 205 -6.32 22.89 -0.20
N LEU A 206 -5.97 21.97 -1.11
CA LEU A 206 -6.69 21.77 -2.36
C LEU A 206 -8.14 21.31 -2.12
N GLU A 207 -8.34 20.39 -1.16
CA GLU A 207 -9.69 19.92 -0.81
C GLU A 207 -10.57 21.04 -0.24
N ARG A 208 -10.01 21.92 0.59
CA ARG A 208 -10.76 23.00 1.22
C ARG A 208 -10.98 24.20 0.31
N GLU A 209 -9.95 24.63 -0.45
CA GLU A 209 -9.97 25.90 -1.18
C GLU A 209 -10.28 25.75 -2.69
N VAL A 210 -10.12 24.54 -3.24
CA VAL A 210 -10.31 24.31 -4.69
C VAL A 210 -11.49 23.39 -4.93
N ASN A 211 -11.44 22.15 -4.41
CA ASN A 211 -12.50 21.17 -4.61
C ASN A 211 -12.42 20.07 -3.55
N GLU A 212 -13.50 19.85 -2.80
CA GLU A 212 -13.60 18.80 -1.79
C GLU A 212 -13.31 17.38 -2.32
N LYS A 213 -13.51 17.15 -3.63
CA LYS A 213 -13.28 15.90 -4.33
C LYS A 213 -11.89 15.81 -5.00
N THR A 214 -10.94 16.65 -4.61
CA THR A 214 -9.61 16.69 -5.22
C THR A 214 -8.95 15.31 -5.27
N VAL A 215 -8.96 14.56 -4.17
CA VAL A 215 -8.34 13.23 -4.08
C VAL A 215 -8.98 12.26 -5.07
N SER A 216 -10.32 12.18 -5.10
CA SER A 216 -11.02 11.29 -6.04
C SER A 216 -10.80 11.70 -7.51
N HIS A 217 -10.86 13.00 -7.84
CA HIS A 217 -10.60 13.48 -9.20
C HIS A 217 -9.16 13.19 -9.66
N MET A 218 -8.20 13.28 -8.76
CA MET A 218 -6.81 12.91 -9.06
C MET A 218 -6.65 11.42 -9.30
N ALA A 219 -7.35 10.58 -8.51
CA ALA A 219 -7.35 9.13 -8.71
C ALA A 219 -7.98 8.74 -10.06
N ASP A 220 -9.13 9.34 -10.41
CA ASP A 220 -9.79 9.13 -11.71
C ASP A 220 -8.89 9.56 -12.87
N THR A 221 -8.19 10.69 -12.72
CA THR A 221 -7.24 11.18 -13.74
C THR A 221 -6.06 10.23 -13.89
N ALA A 222 -5.48 9.74 -12.78
CA ALA A 222 -4.39 8.78 -12.80
C ALA A 222 -4.80 7.47 -13.49
N GLU A 223 -6.02 6.98 -13.25
CA GLU A 223 -6.56 5.80 -13.90
C GLU A 223 -6.74 5.98 -15.42
N GLN A 224 -7.26 7.14 -15.85
CA GLN A 224 -7.39 7.46 -17.28
C GLN A 224 -6.02 7.51 -17.96
N ILE A 225 -5.03 8.16 -17.32
CA ILE A 225 -3.66 8.22 -17.84
C ILE A 225 -3.04 6.82 -17.89
N LEU A 226 -3.30 5.96 -16.89
CA LEU A 226 -2.82 4.59 -16.87
C LEU A 226 -3.36 3.78 -18.07
N LYS A 227 -4.66 3.87 -18.35
CA LYS A 227 -5.29 3.18 -19.51
C LYS A 227 -4.67 3.65 -20.84
N ILE A 228 -4.43 4.96 -20.99
CA ILE A 228 -3.77 5.51 -22.18
C ILE A 228 -2.32 5.00 -22.28
N TRP A 229 -1.60 5.00 -21.17
CA TRP A 229 -0.22 4.55 -21.11
C TRP A 229 -0.10 3.05 -21.46
N GLU A 230 -0.95 2.19 -20.91
CA GLU A 230 -0.97 0.75 -21.21
C GLU A 230 -1.26 0.49 -22.68
N TYR A 231 -2.22 1.20 -23.28
CA TYR A 231 -2.49 1.14 -24.72
C TYR A 231 -1.26 1.53 -25.54
N MET A 232 -0.56 2.61 -25.16
CA MET A 232 0.67 3.03 -25.86
C MET A 232 1.80 2.02 -25.72
N GLU A 233 1.96 1.39 -24.56
CA GLU A 233 2.95 0.33 -24.34
C GLU A 233 2.65 -0.90 -25.22
N GLU A 234 1.39 -1.34 -25.30
CA GLU A 234 0.96 -2.46 -26.14
C GLU A 234 1.21 -2.19 -27.63
N GLU A 235 0.78 -1.03 -28.14
CA GLU A 235 1.00 -0.65 -29.55
C GLU A 235 2.49 -0.56 -29.89
N THR A 236 3.28 -0.03 -28.97
CA THR A 236 4.74 0.08 -29.14
C THR A 236 5.38 -1.31 -29.23
N GLU A 237 5.02 -2.24 -28.35
CA GLU A 237 5.51 -3.62 -28.40
C GLU A 237 5.15 -4.35 -29.71
N ILE A 238 3.93 -4.14 -30.21
CA ILE A 238 3.49 -4.71 -31.49
C ILE A 238 4.34 -4.17 -32.64
N TYR A 239 4.70 -2.88 -32.58
CA TYR A 239 5.50 -2.25 -33.63
C TYR A 239 6.97 -2.71 -33.64
N TYR A 240 7.55 -2.93 -32.44
CA TYR A 240 8.95 -3.38 -32.33
C TYR A 240 9.15 -4.90 -32.55
N LYS A 241 8.09 -5.69 -32.50
CA LYS A 241 8.14 -7.14 -32.80
C LYS A 241 7.95 -7.47 -34.27
N LYS A 242 7.64 -6.48 -35.14
CA LYS A 242 7.59 -6.58 -36.58
C LYS A 242 8.93 -6.23 -37.21
#